data_712578aef516494efc97e9432f16a7f0
#
_entry.id   712578aef516494efc97e9432f16a7f0
#
_cell.length_a   1.000
_cell.length_b   1.000
_cell.length_c   1.000
_cell.angle_alpha   90.00
_cell.angle_beta   90.00
_cell.angle_gamma   90.00
#
_symmetry.space_group_name_H-M   'P 1'
#
loop_
_entity.id
_entity.type
_entity.pdbx_description
1 polymer ?
#
loop_
_entity_poly.entity_id
_entity_poly.type
_entity_poly.pdbx_seq_one_letter_code
_entity_poly.pdbx_strand_id
1 'polypeptide(L)'
;MSAKVVVENIRKGFASNGARLPVVDGVSFSMADGEFVAIVGPSGCGKSTLMNIIAGLDHPDEGSASVDGVMVTRPSPKGIVISQQGSVFPWLTVQQNLMFGLDDNPGVGSKEALADHYAAMVGLKGFEKSYPHELSGGMLKRVELARALVVKPEILYMDEPFSALDALMSLRMRNELLRILAEERHTVLLITHDVEEAVHMADRILVLGPRPTTIQASFDVPFPHPRKLSSPEVQSLRATILRELGVEA
;
A
#
# COMPACT_ATOMS: atom_id res chain seq x y z
N MET A 1 13.03 14.23 13.38
CA MET A 1 13.35 13.41 12.19
C MET A 1 12.75 14.12 10.99
N SER A 2 13.45 14.20 9.85
CA SER A 2 12.86 14.79 8.65
C SER A 2 11.77 13.86 8.11
N ALA A 3 10.67 14.43 7.60
CA ALA A 3 9.62 13.65 6.97
C ALA A 3 10.13 13.04 5.65
N LYS A 4 9.81 11.75 5.41
CA LYS A 4 10.12 11.05 4.16
C LYS A 4 9.18 11.46 3.04
N VAL A 5 7.88 11.53 3.36
CA VAL A 5 6.81 11.98 2.46
C VAL A 5 6.11 13.16 3.11
N VAL A 6 5.90 14.23 2.34
CA VAL A 6 5.11 15.39 2.76
C VAL A 6 4.03 15.66 1.73
N VAL A 7 2.80 15.76 2.19
CA VAL A 7 1.59 16.05 1.41
C VAL A 7 1.01 17.36 1.93
N GLU A 8 0.87 18.35 1.04
CA GLU A 8 0.45 19.71 1.42
C GLU A 8 -0.73 20.17 0.57
N ASN A 9 -1.87 20.35 1.23
CA ASN A 9 -3.09 20.96 0.68
C ASN A 9 -3.52 20.38 -0.69
N ILE A 10 -3.43 19.05 -0.85
CA ILE A 10 -3.82 18.39 -2.09
C ILE A 10 -5.30 18.60 -2.36
N ARG A 11 -5.62 19.18 -3.54
CA ARG A 11 -6.96 19.26 -4.10
C ARG A 11 -7.01 18.58 -5.46
N LYS A 12 -8.08 17.85 -5.71
CA LYS A 12 -8.30 17.17 -6.99
C LYS A 12 -9.78 17.04 -7.32
N GLY A 13 -10.14 17.39 -8.53
CA GLY A 13 -11.47 17.15 -9.09
C GLY A 13 -11.39 16.62 -10.52
N PHE A 14 -12.45 15.98 -10.96
CA PHE A 14 -12.57 15.44 -12.32
C PHE A 14 -13.74 16.06 -13.06
N ALA A 15 -13.65 16.19 -14.38
CA ALA A 15 -14.77 16.59 -15.21
C ALA A 15 -15.83 15.48 -15.22
N SER A 16 -17.08 15.83 -14.90
CA SER A 16 -18.22 14.91 -14.92
C SER A 16 -19.45 15.66 -15.40
N ASN A 17 -20.06 15.23 -16.50
CA ASN A 17 -21.32 15.79 -17.06
C ASN A 17 -21.31 17.31 -17.20
N GLY A 18 -20.20 17.91 -17.65
CA GLY A 18 -20.06 19.35 -17.83
C GLY A 18 -19.80 20.15 -16.56
N ALA A 19 -19.75 19.52 -15.39
CA ALA A 19 -19.38 20.11 -14.11
C ALA A 19 -18.06 19.52 -13.59
N ARG A 20 -17.40 20.22 -12.67
CA ARG A 20 -16.23 19.69 -11.95
C ARG A 20 -16.71 18.99 -10.68
N LEU A 21 -16.43 17.70 -10.56
CA LEU A 21 -16.69 16.92 -9.37
C LEU A 21 -15.44 16.95 -8.47
N PRO A 22 -15.47 17.65 -7.31
CA PRO A 22 -14.36 17.63 -6.37
C PRO A 22 -14.28 16.25 -5.71
N VAL A 23 -13.07 15.70 -5.63
CA VAL A 23 -12.81 14.37 -5.05
C VAL A 23 -11.94 14.48 -3.80
N VAL A 24 -10.86 15.24 -3.86
CA VAL A 24 -9.95 15.52 -2.72
C VAL A 24 -9.96 17.01 -2.44
N ASP A 25 -10.09 17.42 -1.18
CA ASP A 25 -10.21 18.82 -0.78
C ASP A 25 -9.28 19.16 0.40
N GLY A 26 -8.08 19.63 0.10
CA GLY A 26 -7.16 20.19 1.09
C GLY A 26 -6.52 19.15 2.01
N VAL A 27 -6.22 17.94 1.52
CA VAL A 27 -5.57 16.90 2.31
C VAL A 27 -4.11 17.23 2.55
N SER A 28 -3.69 17.20 3.83
CA SER A 28 -2.31 17.44 4.26
C SER A 28 -1.90 16.45 5.34
N PHE A 29 -0.74 15.81 5.18
CA PHE A 29 -0.09 14.98 6.19
C PHE A 29 1.38 14.75 5.82
N SER A 30 2.14 14.18 6.73
CA SER A 30 3.52 13.75 6.46
C SER A 30 3.73 12.32 6.94
N MET A 31 4.74 11.65 6.41
CA MET A 31 5.17 10.32 6.87
C MET A 31 6.65 10.38 7.21
N ALA A 32 7.03 9.79 8.34
CA ALA A 32 8.43 9.61 8.70
C ALA A 32 9.08 8.50 7.87
N ASP A 33 10.42 8.50 7.80
CA ASP A 33 11.15 7.41 7.16
C ASP A 33 10.96 6.11 7.94
N GLY A 34 10.52 5.05 7.23
CA GLY A 34 10.17 3.75 7.80
C GLY A 34 8.82 3.70 8.51
N GLU A 35 7.99 4.73 8.43
CA GLU A 35 6.64 4.73 9.01
C GLU A 35 5.67 3.96 8.12
N PHE A 36 4.79 3.18 8.74
CA PHE A 36 3.67 2.53 8.08
C PHE A 36 2.38 3.32 8.35
N VAL A 37 1.89 4.05 7.34
CA VAL A 37 0.63 4.80 7.43
C VAL A 37 -0.45 4.08 6.65
N ALA A 38 -1.61 3.84 7.28
CA ALA A 38 -2.80 3.36 6.60
C ALA A 38 -3.82 4.50 6.40
N ILE A 39 -4.46 4.52 5.24
CA ILE A 39 -5.59 5.39 4.93
C ILE A 39 -6.85 4.54 4.83
N VAL A 40 -7.82 4.81 5.69
CA VAL A 40 -9.14 4.17 5.67
C VAL A 40 -10.22 5.19 5.33
N GLY A 41 -11.32 4.73 4.75
CA GLY A 41 -12.44 5.61 4.40
C GLY A 41 -13.46 4.92 3.50
N PRO A 42 -14.65 5.51 3.26
CA PRO A 42 -15.71 4.94 2.43
C PRO A 42 -15.22 4.60 1.01
N SER A 43 -15.86 3.61 0.39
CA SER A 43 -15.58 3.28 -1.00
C SER A 43 -15.86 4.50 -1.90
N GLY A 44 -14.93 4.75 -2.85
CA GLY A 44 -15.05 5.85 -3.79
C GLY A 44 -14.83 7.25 -3.20
N CYS A 45 -14.38 7.41 -1.96
CA CYS A 45 -14.11 8.76 -1.40
C CYS A 45 -12.89 9.45 -2.04
N GLY A 46 -11.96 8.74 -2.68
CA GLY A 46 -10.79 9.33 -3.33
C GLY A 46 -9.45 8.82 -2.82
N LYS A 47 -9.41 7.75 -2.04
CA LYS A 47 -8.17 7.16 -1.48
C LYS A 47 -7.14 6.83 -2.57
N SER A 48 -7.54 6.08 -3.60
CA SER A 48 -6.66 5.72 -4.72
C SER A 48 -6.21 6.95 -5.52
N THR A 49 -7.08 7.97 -5.68
CA THR A 49 -6.71 9.24 -6.31
C THR A 49 -5.61 9.93 -5.53
N LEU A 50 -5.76 10.02 -4.20
CA LEU A 50 -4.75 10.63 -3.33
C LEU A 50 -3.42 9.87 -3.41
N MET A 51 -3.45 8.54 -3.33
CA MET A 51 -2.24 7.72 -3.45
C MET A 51 -1.56 7.89 -4.81
N ASN A 52 -2.33 7.91 -5.91
CA ASN A 52 -1.78 8.10 -7.25
C ASN A 52 -1.07 9.45 -7.39
N ILE A 53 -1.59 10.51 -6.76
CA ILE A 53 -0.93 11.81 -6.73
C ILE A 53 0.38 11.73 -5.94
N ILE A 54 0.38 11.09 -4.77
CA ILE A 54 1.58 10.95 -3.94
C ILE A 54 2.65 10.07 -4.62
N ALA A 55 2.22 9.05 -5.38
CA ALA A 55 3.11 8.18 -6.15
C ALA A 55 3.58 8.81 -7.48
N GLY A 56 3.03 9.98 -7.88
CA GLY A 56 3.37 10.66 -9.13
C GLY A 56 2.71 10.08 -10.37
N LEU A 57 1.67 9.25 -10.19
CA LEU A 57 0.88 8.67 -11.30
C LEU A 57 -0.24 9.63 -11.77
N ASP A 58 -0.62 10.61 -10.96
CA ASP A 58 -1.55 11.68 -11.29
C ASP A 58 -1.03 13.01 -10.72
N HIS A 59 -1.59 14.12 -11.16
CA HIS A 59 -1.21 15.45 -10.68
C HIS A 59 -2.34 16.06 -9.84
N PRO A 60 -2.02 16.76 -8.74
CA PRO A 60 -3.02 17.54 -8.02
C PRO A 60 -3.45 18.75 -8.86
N ASP A 61 -4.65 19.28 -8.59
CA ASP A 61 -5.09 20.56 -9.14
C ASP A 61 -4.47 21.73 -8.34
N GLU A 62 -4.34 21.52 -7.02
CA GLU A 62 -3.68 22.44 -6.08
C GLU A 62 -2.93 21.63 -5.03
N GLY A 63 -1.95 22.25 -4.40
CA GLY A 63 -1.10 21.62 -3.41
C GLY A 63 0.06 20.83 -4.02
N SER A 64 0.75 20.07 -3.20
CA SER A 64 1.93 19.32 -3.62
C SER A 64 2.17 18.07 -2.78
N ALA A 65 2.90 17.12 -3.35
CA ALA A 65 3.52 16.02 -2.63
C ALA A 65 5.04 16.06 -2.84
N SER A 66 5.82 15.73 -1.83
CA SER A 66 7.26 15.60 -1.94
C SER A 66 7.77 14.35 -1.23
N VAL A 67 8.87 13.81 -1.75
CA VAL A 67 9.60 12.67 -1.18
C VAL A 67 11.06 13.10 -0.98
N ASP A 68 11.60 12.93 0.23
CA ASP A 68 12.93 13.41 0.61
C ASP A 68 13.14 14.91 0.28
N GLY A 69 12.10 15.74 0.39
CA GLY A 69 12.13 17.15 0.04
C GLY A 69 12.09 17.46 -1.46
N VAL A 70 12.02 16.45 -2.32
CA VAL A 70 11.89 16.60 -3.78
C VAL A 70 10.43 16.50 -4.19
N MET A 71 9.91 17.54 -4.89
CA MET A 71 8.52 17.54 -5.37
C MET A 71 8.26 16.37 -6.32
N VAL A 72 7.16 15.68 -6.10
CA VAL A 72 6.69 14.58 -6.93
C VAL A 72 5.94 15.13 -8.14
N THR A 73 6.54 14.98 -9.33
CA THR A 73 5.96 15.37 -10.62
C THR A 73 5.80 14.21 -11.59
N ARG A 74 6.34 13.04 -11.23
CA ARG A 74 6.29 11.79 -11.99
C ARG A 74 6.62 10.62 -11.07
N PRO A 75 6.32 9.36 -11.46
CA PRO A 75 6.74 8.20 -10.71
C PRO A 75 8.26 8.15 -10.51
N SER A 76 8.66 7.75 -9.32
CA SER A 76 10.07 7.59 -8.96
C SER A 76 10.42 6.10 -8.84
N PRO A 77 11.63 5.66 -9.27
CA PRO A 77 12.07 4.28 -9.05
C PRO A 77 12.22 3.91 -7.56
N LYS A 78 12.26 4.92 -6.66
CA LYS A 78 12.28 4.72 -5.21
C LYS A 78 10.96 4.20 -4.64
N GLY A 79 9.85 4.40 -5.37
CA GLY A 79 8.50 4.03 -4.94
C GLY A 79 7.87 3.00 -5.86
N ILE A 80 7.32 1.93 -5.29
CA ILE A 80 6.57 0.91 -6.03
C ILE A 80 5.10 0.97 -5.63
N VAL A 81 4.22 0.90 -6.64
CA VAL A 81 2.77 0.87 -6.46
C VAL A 81 2.24 -0.53 -6.71
N ILE A 82 1.56 -1.09 -5.70
CA ILE A 82 0.72 -2.28 -5.83
C ILE A 82 -0.71 -1.79 -5.99
N SER A 83 -1.22 -1.84 -7.22
CA SER A 83 -2.56 -1.35 -7.54
C SER A 83 -3.65 -2.37 -7.21
N GLN A 84 -4.88 -1.89 -7.06
CA GLN A 84 -6.06 -2.74 -6.87
C GLN A 84 -6.29 -3.67 -8.08
N GLN A 85 -6.11 -3.15 -9.30
CA GLN A 85 -6.16 -3.94 -10.52
C GLN A 85 -4.82 -4.65 -10.74
N GLY A 86 -4.88 -5.95 -11.05
CA GLY A 86 -3.71 -6.78 -11.26
C GLY A 86 -2.73 -6.22 -12.29
N SER A 87 -1.43 -6.28 -11.96
CA SER A 87 -0.35 -5.75 -12.80
C SER A 87 0.67 -6.81 -13.24
N VAL A 88 0.35 -8.10 -13.05
CA VAL A 88 1.23 -9.21 -13.46
C VAL A 88 1.34 -9.26 -14.97
N PHE A 89 2.55 -9.42 -15.50
CA PHE A 89 2.80 -9.56 -16.95
C PHE A 89 2.35 -10.93 -17.44
N PRO A 90 1.29 -11.06 -18.26
CA PRO A 90 0.68 -12.34 -18.60
C PRO A 90 1.55 -13.22 -19.49
N TRP A 91 2.56 -12.66 -20.15
CA TRP A 91 3.51 -13.35 -21.03
C TRP A 91 4.79 -13.80 -20.33
N LEU A 92 4.97 -13.49 -19.05
CA LEU A 92 6.11 -13.89 -18.22
C LEU A 92 5.68 -14.94 -17.20
N THR A 93 6.57 -15.88 -16.88
CA THR A 93 6.37 -16.81 -15.76
C THR A 93 6.42 -16.06 -14.41
N VAL A 94 6.07 -16.72 -13.31
CA VAL A 94 6.20 -16.16 -11.96
C VAL A 94 7.63 -15.65 -11.72
N GLN A 95 8.63 -16.51 -11.91
CA GLN A 95 10.04 -16.13 -11.71
C GLN A 95 10.45 -14.95 -12.60
N GLN A 96 10.07 -14.94 -13.86
CA GLN A 96 10.36 -13.83 -14.77
C GLN A 96 9.65 -12.54 -14.37
N ASN A 97 8.42 -12.61 -13.84
CA ASN A 97 7.73 -11.45 -13.27
C ASN A 97 8.50 -10.86 -12.09
N LEU A 98 8.99 -11.71 -11.19
CA LEU A 98 9.77 -11.24 -10.02
C LEU A 98 11.11 -10.64 -10.45
N MET A 99 11.76 -11.23 -11.45
CA MET A 99 13.06 -10.71 -11.95
C MET A 99 12.96 -9.43 -12.77
N PHE A 100 11.76 -9.07 -13.25
CA PHE A 100 11.58 -7.98 -14.22
C PHE A 100 12.12 -6.62 -13.77
N GLY A 101 12.02 -6.31 -12.48
CA GLY A 101 12.50 -5.03 -11.91
C GLY A 101 13.94 -5.08 -11.38
N LEU A 102 14.61 -6.22 -11.48
CA LEU A 102 15.97 -6.38 -10.96
C LEU A 102 17.00 -5.93 -11.98
N ASP A 103 17.87 -5.01 -11.58
CA ASP A 103 19.01 -4.60 -12.38
C ASP A 103 20.04 -5.73 -12.55
N ASP A 104 20.78 -5.73 -13.67
CA ASP A 104 21.89 -6.65 -13.92
C ASP A 104 23.14 -6.31 -13.08
N ASN A 105 22.94 -6.03 -11.79
CA ASN A 105 24.05 -5.65 -10.91
C ASN A 105 24.70 -6.92 -10.34
N PRO A 106 25.98 -7.20 -10.65
CA PRO A 106 26.69 -8.43 -10.23
C PRO A 106 26.94 -8.54 -8.72
N GLY A 107 26.52 -7.56 -7.91
CA GLY A 107 26.71 -7.58 -6.44
C GLY A 107 25.60 -8.27 -5.63
N VAL A 108 24.48 -8.57 -6.25
CA VAL A 108 23.35 -9.27 -5.61
C VAL A 108 23.31 -10.66 -6.23
N GLY A 109 23.62 -11.72 -5.59
CA GLY A 109 23.58 -13.13 -6.08
C GLY A 109 22.75 -13.41 -7.35
N SER A 110 22.49 -14.64 -7.77
CA SER A 110 21.74 -14.81 -9.02
C SER A 110 20.32 -14.23 -8.84
N LYS A 111 19.82 -13.49 -9.84
CA LYS A 111 18.45 -12.96 -9.88
C LYS A 111 17.42 -14.05 -9.64
N GLU A 112 17.70 -15.24 -10.18
CA GLU A 112 16.88 -16.42 -10.03
C GLU A 112 16.77 -16.84 -8.56
N ALA A 113 17.90 -16.90 -7.84
CA ALA A 113 17.90 -17.26 -6.42
C ALA A 113 17.12 -16.26 -5.57
N LEU A 114 17.21 -14.97 -5.89
CA LEU A 114 16.44 -13.92 -5.22
C LEU A 114 14.95 -14.04 -5.54
N ALA A 115 14.59 -14.24 -6.81
CA ALA A 115 13.20 -14.45 -7.23
C ALA A 115 12.61 -15.70 -6.58
N ASP A 116 13.35 -16.81 -6.51
CA ASP A 116 12.92 -18.06 -5.86
C ASP A 116 12.72 -17.87 -4.36
N HIS A 117 13.59 -17.08 -3.70
CA HIS A 117 13.43 -16.72 -2.30
C HIS A 117 12.11 -15.98 -2.04
N TYR A 118 11.82 -14.91 -2.82
CA TYR A 118 10.57 -14.16 -2.68
C TYR A 118 9.34 -14.96 -3.11
N ALA A 119 9.44 -15.82 -4.13
CA ALA A 119 8.37 -16.75 -4.50
C ALA A 119 8.04 -17.72 -3.36
N ALA A 120 9.06 -18.30 -2.72
CA ALA A 120 8.85 -19.18 -1.56
C ALA A 120 8.23 -18.42 -0.37
N MET A 121 8.67 -17.20 -0.10
CA MET A 121 8.19 -16.32 0.96
C MET A 121 6.69 -16.05 0.84
N VAL A 122 6.19 -15.78 -0.36
CA VAL A 122 4.76 -15.57 -0.61
C VAL A 122 3.99 -16.88 -0.85
N GLY A 123 4.60 -18.05 -0.59
CA GLY A 123 3.96 -19.36 -0.75
C GLY A 123 3.68 -19.75 -2.19
N LEU A 124 4.55 -19.36 -3.11
CA LEU A 124 4.51 -19.73 -4.54
C LEU A 124 5.62 -20.73 -4.91
N LYS A 125 6.25 -21.37 -3.92
CA LYS A 125 7.25 -22.43 -4.17
C LYS A 125 6.65 -23.55 -5.00
N GLY A 126 7.31 -23.89 -6.11
CA GLY A 126 6.85 -24.89 -7.07
C GLY A 126 6.03 -24.31 -8.23
N PHE A 127 5.72 -23.01 -8.21
CA PHE A 127 5.00 -22.29 -9.28
C PHE A 127 5.91 -21.31 -10.04
N GLU A 128 7.22 -21.36 -9.85
CA GLU A 128 8.19 -20.42 -10.43
C GLU A 128 8.12 -20.37 -11.97
N LYS A 129 7.81 -21.51 -12.58
CA LYS A 129 7.71 -21.67 -14.04
C LYS A 129 6.29 -21.52 -14.60
N SER A 130 5.29 -21.35 -13.72
CA SER A 130 3.90 -21.18 -14.13
C SER A 130 3.66 -19.79 -14.72
N TYR A 131 2.77 -19.71 -15.69
CA TYR A 131 2.28 -18.48 -16.28
C TYR A 131 1.07 -17.95 -15.50
N PRO A 132 0.78 -16.64 -15.55
CA PRO A 132 -0.34 -16.02 -14.83
C PRO A 132 -1.69 -16.69 -15.07
N HIS A 133 -1.98 -17.16 -16.28
CA HIS A 133 -3.24 -17.83 -16.62
C HIS A 133 -3.40 -19.22 -15.97
N GLU A 134 -2.33 -19.79 -15.40
CA GLU A 134 -2.34 -21.06 -14.67
C GLU A 134 -2.55 -20.85 -13.17
N LEU A 135 -2.62 -19.60 -12.70
CA LEU A 135 -2.68 -19.23 -11.28
C LEU A 135 -4.08 -18.77 -10.86
N SER A 136 -4.44 -19.00 -9.61
CA SER A 136 -5.63 -18.40 -9.02
C SER A 136 -5.46 -16.89 -8.83
N GLY A 137 -6.57 -16.14 -8.68
CA GLY A 137 -6.52 -14.69 -8.41
C GLY A 137 -5.70 -14.34 -7.16
N GLY A 138 -5.81 -15.13 -6.09
CA GLY A 138 -5.00 -14.96 -4.90
C GLY A 138 -3.51 -15.24 -5.13
N MET A 139 -3.15 -16.20 -6.00
CA MET A 139 -1.76 -16.44 -6.39
C MET A 139 -1.21 -15.27 -7.21
N LEU A 140 -2.00 -14.71 -8.13
CA LEU A 140 -1.61 -13.53 -8.90
C LEU A 140 -1.30 -12.34 -8.00
N LYS A 141 -2.12 -12.11 -6.97
CA LYS A 141 -1.88 -11.02 -6.01
C LYS A 141 -0.59 -11.22 -5.22
N ARG A 142 -0.25 -12.47 -4.89
CA ARG A 142 1.02 -12.83 -4.26
C ARG A 142 2.23 -12.63 -5.18
N VAL A 143 2.09 -12.89 -6.49
CA VAL A 143 3.14 -12.55 -7.48
C VAL A 143 3.37 -11.04 -7.52
N GLU A 144 2.31 -10.22 -7.50
CA GLU A 144 2.44 -8.75 -7.47
C GLU A 144 3.18 -8.26 -6.24
N LEU A 145 2.80 -8.78 -5.07
CA LEU A 145 3.45 -8.42 -3.81
C LEU A 145 4.94 -8.81 -3.82
N ALA A 146 5.26 -10.04 -4.21
CA ALA A 146 6.64 -10.50 -4.32
C ALA A 146 7.46 -9.66 -5.31
N ARG A 147 6.87 -9.32 -6.48
CA ARG A 147 7.52 -8.45 -7.48
C ARG A 147 7.80 -7.04 -6.97
N ALA A 148 6.91 -6.50 -6.15
CA ALA A 148 7.11 -5.19 -5.54
C ALA A 148 8.21 -5.21 -4.47
N LEU A 149 8.31 -6.28 -3.69
CA LEU A 149 9.26 -6.40 -2.59
C LEU A 149 10.68 -6.77 -3.06
N VAL A 150 10.81 -7.59 -4.11
CA VAL A 150 12.11 -8.09 -4.58
C VAL A 150 13.08 -6.98 -4.99
N VAL A 151 12.56 -5.83 -5.44
CA VAL A 151 13.36 -4.66 -5.83
C VAL A 151 13.71 -3.74 -4.66
N LYS A 152 13.28 -4.08 -3.43
CA LYS A 152 13.57 -3.35 -2.18
C LYS A 152 13.30 -1.85 -2.28
N PRO A 153 12.05 -1.43 -2.56
CA PRO A 153 11.73 -0.02 -2.73
C PRO A 153 11.89 0.75 -1.41
N GLU A 154 12.25 2.04 -1.47
CA GLU A 154 12.26 2.91 -0.28
C GLU A 154 10.83 3.18 0.21
N ILE A 155 9.86 3.27 -0.73
CA ILE A 155 8.45 3.53 -0.42
C ILE A 155 7.58 2.50 -1.13
N LEU A 156 6.66 1.89 -0.37
CA LEU A 156 5.67 0.95 -0.88
C LEU A 156 4.28 1.59 -0.78
N TYR A 157 3.63 1.80 -1.92
CA TYR A 157 2.26 2.26 -2.04
C TYR A 157 1.36 1.06 -2.33
N MET A 158 0.36 0.79 -1.49
CA MET A 158 -0.50 -0.39 -1.61
C MET A 158 -1.97 0.02 -1.64
N ASP A 159 -2.66 -0.29 -2.73
CA ASP A 159 -4.11 -0.05 -2.87
C ASP A 159 -4.88 -1.36 -2.76
N GLU A 160 -5.48 -1.61 -1.60
CA GLU A 160 -6.25 -2.81 -1.26
C GLU A 160 -5.52 -4.13 -1.60
N PRO A 161 -4.25 -4.32 -1.14
CA PRO A 161 -3.38 -5.39 -1.61
C PRO A 161 -3.89 -6.79 -1.25
N PHE A 162 -4.76 -6.94 -0.25
CA PHE A 162 -5.24 -8.23 0.22
C PHE A 162 -6.72 -8.50 -0.10
N SER A 163 -7.42 -7.59 -0.81
CA SER A 163 -8.86 -7.68 -1.10
C SER A 163 -9.27 -8.92 -1.91
N ALA A 164 -8.35 -9.50 -2.71
CA ALA A 164 -8.61 -10.70 -3.51
C ALA A 164 -8.25 -12.01 -2.79
N LEU A 165 -7.83 -11.95 -1.52
CA LEU A 165 -7.43 -13.10 -0.72
C LEU A 165 -8.55 -13.52 0.23
N ASP A 166 -8.66 -14.84 0.49
CA ASP A 166 -9.46 -15.32 1.61
C ASP A 166 -8.88 -14.86 2.96
N ALA A 167 -9.71 -14.87 4.01
CA ALA A 167 -9.35 -14.33 5.31
C ALA A 167 -8.09 -14.96 5.92
N LEU A 168 -7.92 -16.28 5.77
CA LEU A 168 -6.76 -16.99 6.33
C LEU A 168 -5.48 -16.63 5.55
N MET A 169 -5.58 -16.59 4.23
CA MET A 169 -4.46 -16.21 3.38
C MET A 169 -4.09 -14.74 3.56
N SER A 170 -5.08 -13.85 3.65
CA SER A 170 -4.88 -12.42 3.95
C SER A 170 -4.10 -12.24 5.26
N LEU A 171 -4.50 -12.92 6.33
CA LEU A 171 -3.79 -12.86 7.61
C LEU A 171 -2.34 -13.36 7.51
N ARG A 172 -2.11 -14.47 6.80
CA ARG A 172 -0.75 -14.99 6.57
C ARG A 172 0.11 -14.01 5.81
N MET A 173 -0.42 -13.42 4.74
CA MET A 173 0.30 -12.46 3.92
C MET A 173 0.62 -11.16 4.66
N ARG A 174 -0.32 -10.66 5.48
CA ARG A 174 -0.09 -9.51 6.35
C ARG A 174 1.05 -9.77 7.34
N ASN A 175 1.06 -10.93 8.00
CA ASN A 175 2.13 -11.30 8.92
C ASN A 175 3.49 -11.45 8.21
N GLU A 176 3.51 -12.04 7.02
CA GLU A 176 4.73 -12.19 6.23
C GLU A 176 5.28 -10.85 5.76
N LEU A 177 4.39 -9.95 5.30
CA LEU A 177 4.78 -8.59 4.93
C LEU A 177 5.37 -7.84 6.14
N LEU A 178 4.73 -7.91 7.30
CA LEU A 178 5.26 -7.29 8.53
C LEU A 178 6.64 -7.83 8.91
N ARG A 179 6.89 -9.14 8.71
CA ARG A 179 8.20 -9.75 8.94
C ARG A 179 9.27 -9.16 8.01
N ILE A 180 8.95 -9.03 6.72
CA ILE A 180 9.85 -8.42 5.72
C ILE A 180 10.14 -6.96 6.09
N LEU A 181 9.11 -6.19 6.41
CA LEU A 181 9.24 -4.78 6.77
C LEU A 181 10.04 -4.56 8.07
N ALA A 182 10.04 -5.56 8.98
CA ALA A 182 10.87 -5.52 10.18
C ALA A 182 12.36 -5.77 9.88
N GLU A 183 12.66 -6.56 8.85
CA GLU A 183 14.03 -6.86 8.42
C GLU A 183 14.58 -5.77 7.47
N GLU A 184 13.71 -5.22 6.61
CA GLU A 184 14.03 -4.21 5.61
C GLU A 184 13.22 -2.94 5.88
N ARG A 185 13.89 -1.80 6.03
CA ARG A 185 13.23 -0.55 6.38
C ARG A 185 12.57 0.06 5.16
N HIS A 186 11.23 -0.02 5.09
CA HIS A 186 10.41 0.58 4.05
C HIS A 186 9.45 1.58 4.67
N THR A 187 9.21 2.70 3.98
CA THR A 187 8.06 3.57 4.26
C THR A 187 6.84 3.03 3.53
N VAL A 188 5.70 2.86 4.20
CA VAL A 188 4.54 2.21 3.60
C VAL A 188 3.30 3.09 3.69
N LEU A 189 2.64 3.30 2.55
CA LEU A 189 1.30 3.90 2.48
C LEU A 189 0.31 2.83 2.01
N LEU A 190 -0.55 2.39 2.94
CA LEU A 190 -1.61 1.41 2.68
C LEU A 190 -2.95 2.11 2.51
N ILE A 191 -3.67 1.80 1.45
CA ILE A 191 -5.09 2.09 1.31
C ILE A 191 -5.87 0.82 1.54
N THR A 192 -6.83 0.88 2.45
CA THR A 192 -7.74 -0.23 2.71
C THR A 192 -9.11 0.28 3.16
N HIS A 193 -10.15 -0.52 2.98
CA HIS A 193 -11.45 -0.33 3.61
C HIS A 193 -11.61 -1.20 4.87
N ASP A 194 -10.65 -2.08 5.15
CA ASP A 194 -10.65 -2.96 6.34
C ASP A 194 -9.89 -2.30 7.50
N VAL A 195 -10.66 -1.85 8.50
CA VAL A 195 -10.10 -1.23 9.73
C VAL A 195 -9.25 -2.22 10.51
N GLU A 196 -9.58 -3.53 10.49
CA GLU A 196 -8.79 -4.54 11.18
C GLU A 196 -7.40 -4.68 10.55
N GLU A 197 -7.34 -4.66 9.21
CA GLU A 197 -6.08 -4.64 8.47
C GLU A 197 -5.23 -3.42 8.85
N ALA A 198 -5.83 -2.23 8.84
CA ALA A 198 -5.15 -1.00 9.20
C ALA A 198 -4.59 -1.05 10.63
N VAL A 199 -5.41 -1.45 11.60
CA VAL A 199 -4.99 -1.58 13.02
C VAL A 199 -3.94 -2.69 13.20
N HIS A 200 -3.99 -3.75 12.40
CA HIS A 200 -3.01 -4.84 12.46
C HIS A 200 -1.62 -4.40 12.00
N MET A 201 -1.55 -3.56 10.95
CA MET A 201 -0.30 -3.31 10.22
C MET A 201 0.29 -1.91 10.44
N ALA A 202 -0.53 -0.86 10.55
CA ALA A 202 -0.02 0.50 10.49
C ALA A 202 0.45 1.04 11.84
N ASP A 203 1.44 1.93 11.81
CA ASP A 203 1.87 2.72 12.98
C ASP A 203 0.91 3.90 13.21
N ARG A 204 0.30 4.41 12.12
CA ARG A 204 -0.68 5.50 12.17
C ARG A 204 -1.77 5.28 11.12
N ILE A 205 -3.00 5.65 11.48
CA ILE A 205 -4.19 5.48 10.63
C ILE A 205 -4.80 6.86 10.39
N LEU A 206 -4.99 7.21 9.11
CA LEU A 206 -5.71 8.40 8.67
C LEU A 206 -7.12 8.00 8.22
N VAL A 207 -8.13 8.61 8.81
CA VAL A 207 -9.53 8.38 8.45
C VAL A 207 -9.97 9.47 7.50
N LEU A 208 -10.37 9.09 6.29
CA LEU A 208 -10.91 9.98 5.28
C LEU A 208 -12.44 9.99 5.31
N GLY A 209 -13.00 11.18 5.13
CA GLY A 209 -14.44 11.39 5.00
C GLY A 209 -15.00 11.04 3.63
N PRO A 210 -16.33 11.26 3.44
CA PRO A 210 -16.96 11.16 2.13
C PRO A 210 -16.45 12.26 1.18
N ARG A 211 -16.79 12.15 -0.11
CA ARG A 211 -16.45 13.16 -1.11
C ARG A 211 -17.14 14.51 -0.91
N PRO A 212 -16.47 15.63 -1.10
CA PRO A 212 -15.02 15.80 -1.31
C PRO A 212 -14.24 15.45 -0.06
N THR A 213 -13.22 14.57 -0.21
CA THR A 213 -12.58 13.96 0.94
C THR A 213 -11.59 14.88 1.64
N THR A 214 -11.64 14.86 2.96
CA THR A 214 -10.67 15.48 3.87
C THR A 214 -10.23 14.44 4.91
N ILE A 215 -9.15 14.69 5.62
CA ILE A 215 -8.78 13.89 6.80
C ILE A 215 -9.73 14.28 7.95
N GLN A 216 -10.54 13.34 8.41
CA GLN A 216 -11.45 13.54 9.55
C GLN A 216 -10.77 13.27 10.88
N ALA A 217 -9.91 12.24 10.94
CA ALA A 217 -9.19 11.88 12.14
C ALA A 217 -7.84 11.23 11.81
N SER A 218 -6.92 11.27 12.78
CA SER A 218 -5.64 10.58 12.75
C SER A 218 -5.43 9.85 14.06
N PHE A 219 -5.08 8.58 14.00
CA PHE A 219 -4.86 7.72 15.15
C PHE A 219 -3.47 7.10 15.10
N ASP A 220 -2.69 7.30 16.14
CA ASP A 220 -1.47 6.53 16.36
C ASP A 220 -1.83 5.14 16.87
N VAL A 221 -1.08 4.13 16.45
CA VAL A 221 -1.26 2.73 16.87
C VAL A 221 -0.05 2.32 17.71
N PRO A 222 -0.02 2.63 19.00
CA PRO A 222 1.19 2.51 19.86
C PRO A 222 1.47 1.09 20.32
N PHE A 223 0.90 0.09 19.63
CA PHE A 223 1.05 -1.32 20.01
C PHE A 223 2.19 -1.95 19.20
N PRO A 224 3.14 -2.67 19.86
CA PRO A 224 4.23 -3.32 19.17
C PRO A 224 3.75 -4.50 18.31
N HIS A 225 4.48 -4.83 17.26
CA HIS A 225 4.28 -6.05 16.49
C HIS A 225 4.95 -7.27 17.16
N PRO A 226 4.39 -8.49 17.03
CA PRO A 226 3.10 -8.81 16.40
C PRO A 226 1.92 -8.40 17.30
N ARG A 227 0.92 -7.75 16.71
CA ARG A 227 -0.28 -7.28 17.44
C ARG A 227 -1.29 -8.39 17.64
N LYS A 228 -1.79 -8.52 18.88
CA LYS A 228 -2.91 -9.41 19.20
C LYS A 228 -4.23 -8.67 18.91
N LEU A 229 -4.86 -8.96 17.78
CA LEU A 229 -6.12 -8.33 17.39
C LEU A 229 -7.25 -8.50 18.42
N SER A 230 -7.17 -9.56 19.25
CA SER A 230 -8.15 -9.81 20.32
C SER A 230 -7.88 -9.05 21.62
N SER A 231 -6.79 -8.27 21.72
CA SER A 231 -6.55 -7.51 22.95
C SER A 231 -7.57 -6.38 23.11
N PRO A 232 -8.01 -6.06 24.35
CA PRO A 232 -9.02 -5.03 24.61
C PRO A 232 -8.63 -3.66 24.05
N GLU A 233 -7.36 -3.30 24.12
CA GLU A 233 -6.84 -2.01 23.67
C GLU A 233 -6.94 -1.88 22.13
N VAL A 234 -6.57 -2.93 21.41
CA VAL A 234 -6.65 -3.00 19.93
C VAL A 234 -8.12 -2.97 19.49
N GLN A 235 -9.00 -3.71 20.18
CA GLN A 235 -10.44 -3.69 19.92
C GLN A 235 -11.05 -2.31 20.20
N SER A 236 -10.64 -1.63 21.26
CA SER A 236 -11.10 -0.27 21.59
C SER A 236 -10.71 0.74 20.50
N LEU A 237 -9.46 0.68 20.02
CA LEU A 237 -9.01 1.54 18.92
C LEU A 237 -9.81 1.25 17.64
N ARG A 238 -9.98 -0.03 17.28
CA ARG A 238 -10.79 -0.45 16.13
C ARG A 238 -12.21 0.09 16.22
N ALA A 239 -12.88 -0.07 17.36
CA ALA A 239 -14.23 0.45 17.58
C ALA A 239 -14.30 1.97 17.47
N THR A 240 -13.28 2.69 17.91
CA THR A 240 -13.19 4.15 17.78
C THR A 240 -13.08 4.57 16.31
N ILE A 241 -12.20 3.91 15.52
CA ILE A 241 -12.05 4.18 14.10
C ILE A 241 -13.35 3.88 13.33
N LEU A 242 -14.05 2.78 13.66
CA LEU A 242 -15.33 2.44 13.04
C LEU A 242 -16.40 3.51 13.31
N ARG A 243 -16.46 4.07 14.53
CA ARG A 243 -17.36 5.18 14.85
C ARG A 243 -17.07 6.44 14.03
N GLU A 244 -15.80 6.78 13.82
CA GLU A 244 -15.40 7.90 12.95
C GLU A 244 -15.83 7.67 11.49
N LEU A 245 -15.89 6.41 11.05
CA LEU A 245 -16.38 6.03 9.72
C LEU A 245 -17.92 5.97 9.66
N GLY A 246 -18.63 6.27 10.75
CA GLY A 246 -20.09 6.20 10.82
C GLY A 246 -20.66 4.78 10.90
N VAL A 247 -19.84 3.80 11.29
CA VAL A 247 -20.26 2.42 11.50
C VAL A 247 -20.47 2.20 12.98
N GLU A 248 -21.71 1.95 13.38
CA GLU A 248 -22.03 1.52 14.76
C GLU A 248 -21.41 0.12 14.97
N ALA A 249 -20.55 -0.02 15.97
CA ALA A 249 -19.83 -1.24 16.31
C ALA A 249 -20.46 -1.94 17.53
#